data_f70078e20a875753de934399acb631c6
#
_entry.id   f70078e20a875753de934399acb631c6
#
_cell.length_a   1.000
_cell.length_b   1.000
_cell.length_c   1.000
_cell.angle_alpha   90.00
_cell.angle_beta   90.00
_cell.angle_gamma   90.00
#
_symmetry.space_group_name_H-M   'P 1'
#
loop_
_entity.id
_entity.type
_entity.pdbx_description
1 polymer ?
#
loop_
_entity_poly.entity_id
_entity_poly.type
_entity_poly.pdbx_seq_one_letter_code
_entity_poly.pdbx_strand_id
1 'polypeptide(L)'
;LAGIQVGADMKQAEERLLSEALGPFNVSTRNSALEMARLYAVLYCFENEVRILIRETLEEEDGPDWVNKLPPKVKQTAESRQKVALEDSWLEGEKADILGFVDFGQLASIIIEKWQYFEDIMPTATLAETADGRARES
;
A
#
# COMPACT_ATOMS: atom_id res chain seq x y z
N LEU A 1 -6.34 -17.45 22.79
CA LEU A 1 -5.05 -17.62 23.49
C LEU A 1 -4.04 -18.36 22.62
N ALA A 2 -4.45 -19.40 21.90
CA ALA A 2 -3.56 -20.13 20.99
C ALA A 2 -3.05 -19.22 19.85
N GLY A 3 -3.86 -18.28 19.35
CA GLY A 3 -3.47 -17.34 18.31
C GLY A 3 -2.42 -16.34 18.75
N ILE A 4 -2.45 -15.91 20.01
CA ILE A 4 -1.45 -14.99 20.58
C ILE A 4 -0.11 -15.71 20.74
N GLN A 5 -0.10 -16.96 21.18
CA GLN A 5 1.14 -17.74 21.32
C GLN A 5 1.78 -18.03 19.95
N VAL A 6 0.98 -18.37 18.94
CA VAL A 6 1.46 -18.61 17.58
C VAL A 6 2.07 -17.33 16.99
N GLY A 7 1.43 -16.16 17.18
CA GLY A 7 1.95 -14.90 16.73
C GLY A 7 3.27 -14.51 17.41
N ALA A 8 3.39 -14.74 18.71
CA ALA A 8 4.62 -14.48 19.47
C ALA A 8 5.77 -15.40 19.03
N ASP A 9 5.50 -16.69 18.80
CA ASP A 9 6.47 -17.65 18.31
C ASP A 9 6.96 -17.32 16.90
N MET A 10 6.07 -16.92 16.01
CA MET A 10 6.43 -16.47 14.66
C MET A 10 7.30 -15.23 14.71
N LYS A 11 6.99 -14.26 15.55
CA LYS A 11 7.78 -13.04 15.71
C LYS A 11 9.20 -13.36 16.22
N GLN A 12 9.32 -14.25 17.19
CA GLN A 12 10.63 -14.69 17.69
C GLN A 12 11.43 -15.43 16.63
N ALA A 13 10.77 -16.27 15.81
CA ALA A 13 11.43 -16.97 14.71
C ALA A 13 11.92 -16.00 13.65
N GLU A 14 11.13 -14.98 13.30
CA GLU A 14 11.52 -13.92 12.37
C GLU A 14 12.72 -13.14 12.90
N GLU A 15 12.71 -12.76 14.17
CA GLU A 15 13.82 -12.03 14.79
C GLU A 15 15.11 -12.85 14.77
N ARG A 16 15.03 -14.17 15.02
CA ARG A 16 16.19 -15.06 14.93
C ARG A 16 16.74 -15.16 13.52
N LEU A 17 15.86 -15.34 12.53
CA LEU A 17 16.24 -15.41 11.12
C LEU A 17 16.95 -14.13 10.67
N LEU A 18 16.40 -12.98 11.03
CA LEU A 18 17.00 -11.68 10.71
C LEU A 18 18.35 -11.52 11.42
N SER A 19 18.44 -11.88 12.69
CA SER A 19 19.67 -11.81 13.46
C SER A 19 20.77 -12.67 12.86
N GLU A 20 20.46 -13.92 12.48
CA GLU A 20 21.41 -14.82 11.85
C GLU A 20 21.83 -14.35 10.45
N ALA A 21 20.86 -13.93 9.62
CA ALA A 21 21.12 -13.47 8.26
C ALA A 21 21.93 -12.17 8.24
N LEU A 22 21.70 -11.27 9.19
CA LEU A 22 22.35 -9.98 9.25
C LEU A 22 23.67 -10.01 10.01
N GLY A 23 23.98 -11.10 10.73
CA GLY A 23 25.18 -11.25 11.54
C GLY A 23 26.51 -10.92 10.85
N PRO A 24 26.73 -11.36 9.57
CA PRO A 24 27.97 -11.06 8.85
C PRO A 24 28.19 -9.60 8.48
N PHE A 25 27.13 -8.78 8.53
CA PHE A 25 27.22 -7.39 8.11
C PHE A 25 27.65 -6.45 9.23
N ASN A 26 28.18 -5.30 8.86
CA ASN A 26 28.59 -4.25 9.79
C ASN A 26 27.41 -3.81 10.67
N VAL A 27 27.69 -3.56 11.96
CA VAL A 27 26.65 -3.19 12.95
C VAL A 27 25.85 -1.96 12.51
N SER A 28 26.53 -0.92 12.01
CA SER A 28 25.88 0.29 11.52
C SER A 28 24.93 0.00 10.36
N THR A 29 25.38 -0.82 9.41
CA THR A 29 24.57 -1.24 8.26
C THR A 29 23.37 -2.08 8.70
N ARG A 30 23.57 -3.00 9.65
CA ARG A 30 22.49 -3.82 10.21
C ARG A 30 21.40 -2.96 10.86
N ASN A 31 21.83 -1.98 11.67
CA ASN A 31 20.89 -1.08 12.36
C ASN A 31 20.08 -0.24 11.38
N SER A 32 20.73 0.29 10.36
CA SER A 32 20.06 1.04 9.29
C SER A 32 19.06 0.16 8.52
N ALA A 33 19.45 -1.08 8.22
CA ALA A 33 18.57 -2.03 7.54
C ALA A 33 17.32 -2.35 8.36
N LEU A 34 17.46 -2.53 9.68
CA LEU A 34 16.33 -2.78 10.57
C LEU A 34 15.40 -1.57 10.68
N GLU A 35 15.95 -0.35 10.72
CA GLU A 35 15.14 0.87 10.69
C GLU A 35 14.35 0.97 9.40
N MET A 36 15.00 0.71 8.26
CA MET A 36 14.34 0.73 6.94
C MET A 36 13.27 -0.35 6.83
N ALA A 37 13.52 -1.53 7.40
CA ALA A 37 12.54 -2.61 7.41
C ALA A 37 11.29 -2.23 8.21
N ARG A 38 11.45 -1.56 9.34
CA ARG A 38 10.32 -1.07 10.15
C ARG A 38 9.53 0.00 9.39
N LEU A 39 10.22 0.94 8.78
CA LEU A 39 9.59 1.98 7.97
C LEU A 39 8.84 1.36 6.79
N TYR A 40 9.46 0.42 6.09
CA TYR A 40 8.84 -0.29 4.98
C TYR A 40 7.57 -1.04 5.42
N ALA A 41 7.59 -1.68 6.58
CA ALA A 41 6.42 -2.36 7.12
C ALA A 41 5.23 -1.41 7.30
N VAL A 42 5.48 -0.22 7.86
CA VAL A 42 4.43 0.81 8.03
C VAL A 42 3.92 1.29 6.67
N LEU A 43 4.81 1.59 5.75
CA LEU A 43 4.45 2.05 4.40
C LEU A 43 3.66 0.98 3.64
N TYR A 44 4.07 -0.28 3.77
CA TYR A 44 3.36 -1.41 3.15
C TYR A 44 1.92 -1.52 3.66
N CYS A 45 1.73 -1.46 4.96
CA CYS A 45 0.40 -1.48 5.56
C CYS A 45 -0.44 -0.29 5.11
N PHE A 46 0.13 0.90 5.14
CA PHE A 46 -0.55 2.13 4.71
C PHE A 46 -0.96 2.04 3.23
N GLU A 47 -0.05 1.62 2.37
CA GLU A 47 -0.32 1.49 0.93
C GLU A 47 -1.46 0.51 0.65
N ASN A 48 -1.49 -0.61 1.36
CA ASN A 48 -2.55 -1.61 1.20
C ASN A 48 -3.89 -1.14 1.76
N GLU A 49 -3.90 -0.39 2.86
CA GLU A 49 -5.12 0.24 3.36
C GLU A 49 -5.68 1.26 2.36
N VAL A 50 -4.82 2.02 1.71
CA VAL A 50 -5.23 2.96 0.64
C VAL A 50 -5.83 2.20 -0.54
N ARG A 51 -5.25 1.05 -0.93
CA ARG A 51 -5.81 0.21 -2.00
C ARG A 51 -7.21 -0.28 -1.67
N ILE A 52 -7.42 -0.72 -0.44
CA ILE A 52 -8.74 -1.18 0.04
C ILE A 52 -9.75 -0.03 -0.04
N LEU A 53 -9.38 1.13 0.46
CA LEU A 53 -10.23 2.33 0.42
C LEU A 53 -10.61 2.70 -1.02
N ILE A 54 -9.66 2.72 -1.91
CA ILE A 54 -9.90 3.04 -3.33
C ILE A 54 -10.86 2.02 -3.95
N ARG A 55 -10.62 0.73 -3.74
CA ARG A 55 -11.49 -0.32 -4.28
C ARG A 55 -12.91 -0.17 -3.80
N GLU A 56 -13.11 -0.08 -2.50
CA GLU A 56 -14.42 0.05 -1.91
C GLU A 56 -15.16 1.30 -2.41
N THR A 57 -14.46 2.42 -2.49
CA THR A 57 -15.02 3.67 -2.96
C THR A 57 -15.41 3.59 -4.44
N LEU A 58 -14.54 3.06 -5.29
CA LEU A 58 -14.82 2.94 -6.71
C LEU A 58 -15.91 1.91 -7.02
N GLU A 59 -15.95 0.80 -6.28
CA GLU A 59 -17.04 -0.17 -6.41
C GLU A 59 -18.38 0.44 -6.05
N GLU A 60 -18.42 1.26 -5.01
CA GLU A 60 -19.64 1.94 -4.58
C GLU A 60 -20.09 3.01 -5.58
N GLU A 61 -19.19 3.84 -6.06
CA GLU A 61 -19.51 5.00 -6.89
C GLU A 61 -19.64 4.64 -8.38
N ASP A 62 -18.77 3.81 -8.90
CA ASP A 62 -18.74 3.45 -10.32
C ASP A 62 -19.37 2.08 -10.62
N GLY A 63 -19.70 1.30 -9.59
CA GLY A 63 -20.34 0.00 -9.72
C GLY A 63 -19.35 -1.12 -10.11
N PRO A 64 -19.89 -2.28 -10.57
CA PRO A 64 -19.06 -3.45 -10.90
C PRO A 64 -18.04 -3.21 -12.01
N ASP A 65 -18.27 -2.20 -12.84
CA ASP A 65 -17.40 -1.86 -13.99
C ASP A 65 -16.34 -0.81 -13.65
N TRP A 66 -16.06 -0.61 -12.36
CA TRP A 66 -15.15 0.42 -11.88
C TRP A 66 -13.74 0.30 -12.46
N VAL A 67 -13.26 -0.92 -12.75
CA VAL A 67 -11.93 -1.14 -13.34
C VAL A 67 -11.80 -0.46 -14.69
N ASN A 68 -12.84 -0.52 -15.51
CA ASN A 68 -12.86 0.11 -16.84
C ASN A 68 -12.93 1.64 -16.76
N LYS A 69 -13.31 2.17 -15.62
CA LYS A 69 -13.41 3.62 -15.37
C LYS A 69 -12.17 4.20 -14.68
N LEU A 70 -11.15 3.38 -14.44
CA LEU A 70 -9.85 3.85 -13.95
C LEU A 70 -9.22 4.82 -14.96
N PRO A 71 -8.35 5.75 -14.49
CA PRO A 71 -7.57 6.58 -15.40
C PRO A 71 -6.87 5.72 -16.44
N PRO A 72 -6.94 6.06 -17.74
CA PRO A 72 -6.45 5.18 -18.81
C PRO A 72 -5.00 4.74 -18.66
N LYS A 73 -4.11 5.63 -18.23
CA LYS A 73 -2.69 5.31 -18.02
C LYS A 73 -2.49 4.33 -16.89
N VAL A 74 -3.22 4.52 -15.79
CA VAL A 74 -3.16 3.64 -14.62
C VAL A 74 -3.67 2.25 -14.99
N LYS A 75 -4.82 2.17 -15.65
CA LYS A 75 -5.42 0.93 -16.12
C LYS A 75 -4.48 0.17 -17.05
N GLN A 76 -3.94 0.84 -18.04
CA GLN A 76 -3.03 0.24 -19.03
C GLN A 76 -1.78 -0.32 -18.38
N THR A 77 -1.14 0.44 -17.50
CA THR A 77 0.06 0.00 -16.79
C THR A 77 -0.23 -1.19 -15.88
N ALA A 78 -1.34 -1.12 -15.13
CA ALA A 78 -1.73 -2.20 -14.23
C ALA A 78 -2.06 -3.49 -15.00
N GLU A 79 -2.79 -3.40 -16.10
CA GLU A 79 -3.10 -4.55 -16.95
C GLU A 79 -1.84 -5.18 -17.56
N SER A 80 -0.88 -4.36 -18.00
CA SER A 80 0.40 -4.84 -18.52
C SER A 80 1.19 -5.59 -17.46
N ARG A 81 1.26 -5.06 -16.25
CA ARG A 81 1.96 -5.71 -15.13
C ARG A 81 1.27 -7.01 -14.72
N GLN A 82 -0.07 -7.01 -14.70
CA GLN A 82 -0.87 -8.18 -14.39
C GLN A 82 -0.63 -9.29 -15.42
N LYS A 83 -0.61 -8.94 -16.68
CA LYS A 83 -0.34 -9.87 -17.78
C LYS A 83 1.02 -10.54 -17.63
N VAL A 84 2.07 -9.76 -17.35
CA VAL A 84 3.43 -10.27 -17.11
C VAL A 84 3.43 -11.22 -15.91
N ALA A 85 2.77 -10.83 -14.81
CA ALA A 85 2.70 -11.67 -13.61
C ALA A 85 1.95 -12.99 -13.85
N LEU A 86 0.92 -12.99 -14.69
CA LEU A 86 0.17 -14.19 -15.04
C LEU A 86 0.96 -15.13 -15.99
N GLU A 87 1.88 -14.58 -16.76
CA GLU A 87 2.78 -15.37 -17.61
C GLU A 87 3.84 -16.10 -16.78
N ASP A 88 4.19 -15.57 -15.62
CA ASP A 88 5.06 -16.24 -14.65
C ASP A 88 4.22 -17.23 -13.83
N SER A 89 4.24 -18.49 -14.24
CA SER A 89 3.34 -19.56 -13.82
C SER A 89 3.30 -19.89 -12.32
N TRP A 90 4.16 -19.29 -11.50
CA TRP A 90 4.17 -19.53 -10.06
C TRP A 90 3.19 -18.64 -9.27
N LEU A 91 2.53 -17.72 -9.95
CA LEU A 91 1.45 -16.91 -9.37
C LEU A 91 0.06 -17.50 -9.69
N GLU A 92 0.00 -18.77 -10.02
CA GLU A 92 -1.26 -19.45 -10.31
C GLU A 92 -2.21 -19.44 -9.11
N GLY A 93 -3.43 -19.01 -9.34
CA GLY A 93 -4.58 -19.30 -8.50
C GLY A 93 -5.29 -18.14 -7.86
N GLU A 94 -4.72 -16.97 -7.76
CA GLU A 94 -5.47 -15.80 -7.33
C GLU A 94 -5.58 -14.81 -8.48
N LYS A 95 -6.82 -14.49 -8.82
CA LYS A 95 -7.09 -13.27 -9.60
C LYS A 95 -6.62 -12.10 -8.72
N ALA A 96 -5.33 -11.84 -8.75
CA ALA A 96 -4.77 -10.73 -8.04
C ALA A 96 -5.56 -9.48 -8.43
N ASP A 97 -6.05 -8.77 -7.42
CA ASP A 97 -6.72 -7.50 -7.57
C ASP A 97 -5.86 -6.58 -8.44
N ILE A 98 -6.48 -5.98 -9.45
CA ILE A 98 -5.78 -5.08 -10.36
C ILE A 98 -5.06 -3.94 -9.62
N LEU A 99 -5.60 -3.48 -8.49
CA LEU A 99 -4.95 -2.46 -7.66
C LEU A 99 -3.64 -2.93 -7.04
N GLY A 100 -3.41 -4.23 -6.94
CA GLY A 100 -2.13 -4.80 -6.52
C GLY A 100 -0.99 -4.50 -7.50
N PHE A 101 -1.31 -4.17 -8.75
CA PHE A 101 -0.34 -3.82 -9.79
C PHE A 101 -0.19 -2.30 -9.99
N VAL A 102 -0.84 -1.51 -9.16
CA VAL A 102 -0.81 -0.05 -9.16
C VAL A 102 0.17 0.42 -8.09
N ASP A 103 1.14 1.26 -8.45
CA ASP A 103 2.09 1.80 -7.48
C ASP A 103 1.48 2.93 -6.65
N PHE A 104 2.19 3.35 -5.59
CA PHE A 104 1.69 4.36 -4.67
C PHE A 104 1.41 5.70 -5.36
N GLY A 105 2.27 6.12 -6.29
CA GLY A 105 2.06 7.34 -7.07
C GLY A 105 0.80 7.27 -7.91
N GLN A 106 0.54 6.11 -8.51
CA GLN A 106 -0.67 5.89 -9.30
C GLN A 106 -1.94 5.80 -8.45
N LEU A 107 -1.84 5.26 -7.22
CA LEU A 107 -2.95 5.30 -6.25
C LEU A 107 -3.33 6.75 -5.92
N ALA A 108 -2.33 7.60 -5.69
CA ALA A 108 -2.55 9.02 -5.48
C ALA A 108 -3.22 9.67 -6.69
N SER A 109 -2.81 9.32 -7.90
CA SER A 109 -3.42 9.81 -9.14
C SER A 109 -4.89 9.45 -9.26
N ILE A 110 -5.28 8.23 -8.87
CA ILE A 110 -6.68 7.80 -8.86
C ILE A 110 -7.49 8.68 -7.91
N ILE A 111 -6.99 8.90 -6.70
CA ILE A 111 -7.68 9.73 -5.70
C ILE A 111 -7.85 11.16 -6.21
N ILE A 112 -6.81 11.74 -6.79
CA ILE A 112 -6.84 13.11 -7.31
C ILE A 112 -7.84 13.23 -8.47
N GLU A 113 -7.80 12.30 -9.42
CA GLU A 113 -8.68 12.34 -10.59
C GLU A 113 -10.14 12.11 -10.24
N LYS A 114 -10.40 11.29 -9.23
CA LYS A 114 -11.76 10.99 -8.75
C LYS A 114 -12.02 11.65 -7.39
N TRP A 115 -11.44 12.81 -7.17
CA TRP A 115 -11.48 13.53 -5.89
C TRP A 115 -12.89 13.67 -5.32
N GLN A 116 -13.89 13.90 -6.12
CA GLN A 116 -15.28 14.03 -5.69
C GLN A 116 -15.80 12.79 -4.94
N TYR A 117 -15.23 11.60 -5.19
CA TYR A 117 -15.62 10.38 -4.50
C TYR A 117 -14.96 10.26 -3.11
N PHE A 118 -13.81 10.90 -2.92
CA PHE A 118 -13.01 10.82 -1.70
C PHE A 118 -13.12 12.05 -0.80
N GLU A 119 -13.70 13.11 -1.29
CA GLU A 119 -13.79 14.41 -0.62
C GLU A 119 -14.41 14.30 0.78
N ASP A 120 -15.51 13.54 0.93
CA ASP A 120 -16.20 13.37 2.19
C ASP A 120 -15.54 12.36 3.13
N ILE A 121 -14.69 11.49 2.59
CA ILE A 121 -14.05 10.39 3.31
C ILE A 121 -12.72 10.84 3.90
N MET A 122 -11.97 11.67 3.19
CA MET A 122 -10.67 12.16 3.61
C MET A 122 -10.79 13.48 4.36
N PRO A 123 -10.12 13.63 5.53
CA PRO A 123 -10.18 14.86 6.33
C PRO A 123 -9.30 15.97 5.75
N THR A 124 -9.40 16.22 4.46
CA THR A 124 -8.57 17.19 3.74
C THR A 124 -8.90 18.63 4.08
N ALA A 125 -10.16 18.91 4.36
CA ALA A 125 -10.57 20.24 4.84
C ALA A 125 -9.83 20.60 6.12
N THR A 126 -9.71 19.65 7.05
CA THR A 126 -8.99 19.85 8.31
C THR A 126 -7.49 20.06 8.08
N LEU A 127 -6.90 19.30 7.14
CA LEU A 127 -5.49 19.46 6.78
C LEU A 127 -5.23 20.78 6.07
N ALA A 128 -6.12 21.20 5.19
CA ALA A 128 -6.03 22.48 4.49
C ALA A 128 -6.19 23.65 5.49
N GLU A 129 -7.12 23.56 6.40
CA GLU A 129 -7.29 24.55 7.49
C GLU A 129 -6.07 24.63 8.40
N THR A 130 -5.48 23.50 8.74
CA THR A 130 -4.26 23.44 9.55
C THR A 130 -3.07 24.04 8.81
N ALA A 131 -2.92 23.74 7.53
CA ALA A 131 -1.87 24.32 6.70
C ALA A 131 -2.04 25.83 6.53
N ASP A 132 -3.27 26.29 6.32
CA ASP A 132 -3.61 27.71 6.23
C ASP A 132 -3.35 28.44 7.56
N GLY A 133 -3.72 27.82 8.67
CA GLY A 133 -3.44 28.33 10.01
C GLY A 133 -1.96 28.48 10.28
N ARG A 134 -1.14 27.54 9.88
CA ARG A 134 0.32 27.63 10.00
C ARG A 134 0.91 28.69 9.10
N ALA A 135 0.41 28.83 7.89
CA ALA A 135 0.87 29.86 6.96
C ALA A 135 0.55 31.27 7.46
N ARG A 136 -0.56 31.45 8.19
CA ARG A 136 -0.97 32.74 8.77
C ARG A 136 -0.18 33.11 10.02
N GLU A 137 0.32 32.12 10.76
CA GLU A 137 1.11 32.34 11.97
C GLU A 137 2.59 32.62 11.68
N SER A 138 3.04 32.31 10.49
CA SER A 138 4.42 32.55 10.04
C SER A 138 4.54 33.87 9.26
#